data_0c735bc66daa870626f707bf2bd9e6cb
#
_entry.id   0c735bc66daa870626f707bf2bd9e6cb
#
_cell.length_a   1.000
_cell.length_b   1.000
_cell.length_c   1.000
_cell.angle_alpha   90.00
_cell.angle_beta   90.00
_cell.angle_gamma   90.00
#
_symmetry.space_group_name_H-M   'P 1'
#
loop_
_entity.id
_entity.type
_entity.pdbx_description
1 polymer ?
#
loop_
_entity_poly.entity_id
_entity_poly.type
_entity_poly.pdbx_seq_one_letter_code
_entity_poly.pdbx_strand_id
1 'polypeptide(L)'
;VLQWAKTVEGVDLPVVGTVKPWQFTFFIVGFPGLILALFFFLLREPPRHRPTVAPEGGDNLWDMLRHVFANASLYLPFIAIFCYMTIIAYSQGFGAPLFQRTWGWEPAKYATVNAIVLLATGPFAVNFAGWLSDRWTSRGISDAPVRIALIGVAIIIVTGVAAPLVPNPYLAMAIYGANTVGIAFVSAVGVTALLNITPDGIKAQLVAFYYMCISMAGLFIGPPAIGLFNDFVFGTDGIRYSMALVPALFGVPVLLVGPYVLRRYREANAHYESLGQG
;
A
#
# COMPACT_ATOMS: atom_id res chain seq x y z
N VAL A 1 -23.23 -6.94 6.07
CA VAL A 1 -22.98 -8.39 6.23
C VAL A 1 -22.82 -8.75 7.72
N LEU A 2 -21.86 -8.14 8.46
CA LEU A 2 -21.61 -8.46 9.88
C LEU A 2 -22.80 -8.18 10.82
N GLN A 3 -23.59 -7.13 10.58
CA GLN A 3 -24.81 -6.86 11.37
C GLN A 3 -25.90 -7.88 11.09
N TRP A 4 -26.07 -8.27 9.83
CA TRP A 4 -27.02 -9.31 9.45
C TRP A 4 -26.58 -10.70 9.94
N ALA A 5 -25.28 -11.00 9.88
CA ALA A 5 -24.72 -12.24 10.39
C ALA A 5 -24.90 -12.44 11.92
N LYS A 6 -25.04 -11.35 12.69
CA LYS A 6 -25.35 -11.44 14.14
C LYS A 6 -26.79 -11.82 14.44
N THR A 7 -27.71 -11.67 13.47
CA THR A 7 -29.12 -12.02 13.63
C THR A 7 -29.42 -13.48 13.27
N VAL A 8 -28.45 -14.21 12.77
CA VAL A 8 -28.58 -15.61 12.33
C VAL A 8 -27.81 -16.50 13.30
N GLU A 9 -28.50 -17.27 14.13
CA GLU A 9 -27.91 -18.29 15.02
C GLU A 9 -27.48 -19.53 14.21
N GLY A 10 -26.40 -19.39 13.42
CA GLY A 10 -25.86 -20.48 12.60
C GLY A 10 -26.78 -20.93 11.45
N VAL A 11 -26.22 -21.24 10.31
CA VAL A 11 -26.94 -21.83 9.18
C VAL A 11 -26.40 -23.25 8.99
N ASP A 12 -27.28 -24.24 9.08
CA ASP A 12 -26.92 -25.63 8.79
C ASP A 12 -26.85 -25.83 7.27
N LEU A 13 -25.65 -26.01 6.76
CA LEU A 13 -25.42 -26.35 5.37
C LEU A 13 -25.30 -27.88 5.22
N PRO A 14 -25.94 -28.50 4.18
CA PRO A 14 -26.03 -29.96 4.06
C PRO A 14 -24.70 -30.70 3.98
N VAL A 15 -23.61 -30.02 3.65
CA VAL A 15 -22.27 -30.63 3.42
C VAL A 15 -21.27 -30.17 4.46
N VAL A 16 -21.44 -28.98 5.08
CA VAL A 16 -20.45 -28.32 5.92
C VAL A 16 -20.85 -28.28 7.40
N GLY A 17 -22.11 -28.65 7.71
CA GLY A 17 -22.67 -28.56 9.06
C GLY A 17 -23.01 -27.14 9.47
N THR A 18 -23.08 -26.88 10.77
CA THR A 18 -23.48 -25.57 11.33
C THR A 18 -22.38 -24.53 11.10
N VAL A 19 -22.62 -23.59 10.21
CA VAL A 19 -21.71 -22.50 9.86
C VAL A 19 -21.91 -21.31 10.81
N LYS A 20 -20.85 -20.90 11.49
CA LYS A 20 -20.87 -19.72 12.38
C LYS A 20 -20.99 -18.42 11.57
N PRO A 21 -21.58 -17.35 12.14
CA PRO A 21 -21.80 -16.07 11.44
C PRO A 21 -20.58 -15.47 10.74
N TRP A 22 -19.40 -15.58 11.36
CA TRP A 22 -18.16 -15.09 10.77
C TRP A 22 -17.69 -15.90 9.54
N GLN A 23 -17.92 -17.22 9.55
CA GLN A 23 -17.59 -18.11 8.42
C GLN A 23 -18.50 -17.80 7.23
N PHE A 24 -19.79 -17.51 7.48
CA PHE A 24 -20.73 -17.15 6.45
C PHE A 24 -20.34 -15.86 5.72
N THR A 25 -19.70 -14.92 6.42
CA THR A 25 -19.13 -13.71 5.81
C THR A 25 -18.11 -14.04 4.73
N PHE A 26 -17.24 -15.03 4.96
CA PHE A 26 -16.26 -15.46 3.95
C PHE A 26 -16.93 -16.10 2.72
N PHE A 27 -18.00 -16.86 2.90
CA PHE A 27 -18.76 -17.41 1.76
C PHE A 27 -19.39 -16.29 0.91
N ILE A 28 -20.02 -15.29 1.53
CA ILE A 28 -20.63 -14.17 0.80
C ILE A 28 -19.60 -13.36 0.03
N VAL A 29 -18.42 -13.11 0.63
CA VAL A 29 -17.37 -12.32 -0.02
C VAL A 29 -16.61 -13.15 -1.06
N GLY A 30 -16.39 -14.45 -0.80
CA GLY A 30 -15.65 -15.34 -1.69
C GLY A 30 -16.44 -15.81 -2.92
N PHE A 31 -17.76 -15.97 -2.80
CA PHE A 31 -18.59 -16.49 -3.89
C PHE A 31 -18.56 -15.63 -5.17
N PRO A 32 -18.68 -14.30 -5.13
CA PRO A 32 -18.47 -13.46 -6.32
C PRO A 32 -17.09 -13.65 -6.96
N GLY A 33 -16.06 -13.88 -6.15
CA GLY A 33 -14.71 -14.19 -6.64
C GLY A 33 -14.64 -15.47 -7.44
N LEU A 34 -15.36 -16.54 -7.00
CA LEU A 34 -15.47 -17.80 -7.75
C LEU A 34 -16.17 -17.60 -9.10
N ILE A 35 -17.26 -16.80 -9.13
CA ILE A 35 -17.94 -16.47 -10.39
C ILE A 35 -16.99 -15.75 -11.35
N LEU A 36 -16.26 -14.74 -10.85
CA LEU A 36 -15.26 -14.02 -11.64
C LEU A 36 -14.14 -14.96 -12.14
N ALA A 37 -13.68 -15.91 -11.31
CA ALA A 37 -12.67 -16.88 -11.71
C ALA A 37 -13.13 -17.73 -12.90
N LEU A 38 -14.43 -18.08 -13.00
CA LEU A 38 -14.97 -18.81 -14.16
C LEU A 38 -14.89 -17.98 -15.44
N PHE A 39 -15.02 -16.68 -15.39
CA PHE A 39 -14.86 -15.82 -16.56
C PHE A 39 -13.42 -15.81 -17.10
N PHE A 40 -12.40 -16.06 -16.25
CA PHE A 40 -11.02 -16.16 -16.73
C PHE A 40 -10.79 -17.32 -17.68
N PHE A 41 -11.56 -18.42 -17.58
CA PHE A 41 -11.49 -19.52 -18.55
C PHE A 41 -11.99 -19.15 -19.94
N LEU A 42 -12.76 -18.05 -20.07
CA LEU A 42 -13.24 -17.52 -21.35
C LEU A 42 -12.22 -16.58 -22.01
N LEU A 43 -11.20 -16.14 -21.28
CA LEU A 43 -10.18 -15.23 -21.79
C LEU A 43 -9.12 -16.03 -22.55
N ARG A 44 -8.89 -15.66 -23.81
CA ARG A 44 -7.77 -16.18 -24.60
C ARG A 44 -6.48 -15.56 -24.13
N GLU A 45 -5.48 -16.37 -23.78
CA GLU A 45 -4.14 -15.89 -23.43
C GLU A 45 -3.53 -15.18 -24.66
N PRO A 46 -3.12 -13.90 -24.53
CA PRO A 46 -2.46 -13.20 -25.63
C PRO A 46 -1.12 -13.88 -25.94
N PRO A 47 -0.68 -13.89 -27.21
CA PRO A 47 0.60 -14.49 -27.59
C PRO A 47 1.73 -13.79 -26.82
N ARG A 48 2.51 -14.58 -26.09
CA ARG A 48 3.68 -14.07 -25.38
C ARG A 48 4.76 -13.71 -26.40
N HIS A 49 5.08 -12.46 -26.52
CA HIS A 49 6.29 -12.02 -27.23
C HIS A 49 7.49 -12.43 -26.34
N ARG A 50 8.02 -13.63 -26.57
CA ARG A 50 9.31 -14.00 -25.99
C ARG A 50 10.36 -13.12 -26.65
N PRO A 51 11.22 -12.43 -25.88
CA PRO A 51 12.42 -11.82 -26.45
C PRO A 51 13.20 -12.93 -27.18
N THR A 52 13.61 -12.67 -28.40
CA THR A 52 14.31 -13.64 -29.27
C THR A 52 15.68 -14.04 -28.72
N VAL A 53 16.16 -13.35 -27.72
CA VAL A 53 17.38 -13.68 -26.97
C VAL A 53 16.99 -13.82 -25.51
N ALA A 54 17.00 -15.05 -24.99
CA ALA A 54 17.01 -15.26 -23.54
C ALA A 54 18.26 -14.54 -23.00
N PRO A 55 18.11 -13.60 -22.04
CA PRO A 55 19.29 -12.95 -21.45
C PRO A 55 20.14 -14.05 -20.82
N GLU A 56 21.35 -14.26 -21.31
CA GLU A 56 22.31 -15.11 -20.64
C GLU A 56 22.49 -14.58 -19.22
N GLY A 57 21.99 -15.30 -18.20
CA GLY A 57 22.29 -15.04 -16.79
C GLY A 57 21.23 -14.33 -15.93
N GLY A 58 19.90 -14.34 -16.29
CA GLY A 58 18.89 -13.54 -15.58
C GLY A 58 17.90 -14.26 -14.64
N ASP A 59 17.91 -15.58 -14.55
CA ASP A 59 16.87 -16.33 -13.80
C ASP A 59 17.26 -16.66 -12.35
N ASN A 60 18.38 -16.16 -11.84
CA ASN A 60 18.86 -16.50 -10.51
C ASN A 60 18.55 -15.39 -9.51
N LEU A 61 17.95 -15.77 -8.36
CA LEU A 61 17.73 -14.86 -7.22
C LEU A 61 19.01 -14.14 -6.80
N TRP A 62 20.18 -14.80 -6.89
CA TRP A 62 21.47 -14.23 -6.55
C TRP A 62 21.89 -13.08 -7.49
N ASP A 63 21.59 -13.17 -8.76
CA ASP A 63 21.91 -12.10 -9.72
C ASP A 63 21.07 -10.86 -9.45
N MET A 64 19.77 -11.05 -9.14
CA MET A 64 18.89 -9.96 -8.71
C MET A 64 19.41 -9.32 -7.40
N LEU A 65 19.71 -10.12 -6.37
CA LEU A 65 20.25 -9.61 -5.11
C LEU A 65 21.58 -8.86 -5.33
N ARG A 66 22.48 -9.44 -6.10
CA ARG A 66 23.76 -8.80 -6.45
C ARG A 66 23.53 -7.46 -7.13
N HIS A 67 22.58 -7.40 -8.08
CA HIS A 67 22.22 -6.16 -8.78
C HIS A 67 21.67 -5.10 -7.81
N VAL A 68 20.74 -5.48 -6.91
CA VAL A 68 20.16 -4.59 -5.90
C VAL A 68 21.24 -4.06 -4.95
N PHE A 69 22.11 -4.91 -4.44
CA PHE A 69 23.16 -4.49 -3.51
C PHE A 69 24.28 -3.72 -4.20
N ALA A 70 24.61 -4.03 -5.46
CA ALA A 70 25.54 -3.22 -6.25
C ALA A 70 25.00 -1.79 -6.50
N ASN A 71 23.67 -1.65 -6.59
CA ASN A 71 22.97 -0.38 -6.77
C ASN A 71 22.17 0.02 -5.51
N ALA A 72 22.66 -0.33 -4.32
CA ALA A 72 21.96 -0.12 -3.05
C ALA A 72 21.60 1.35 -2.81
N SER A 73 22.41 2.29 -3.28
CA SER A 73 22.16 3.73 -3.20
C SER A 73 20.90 4.19 -3.96
N LEU A 74 20.43 3.42 -4.92
CA LEU A 74 19.19 3.65 -5.66
C LEU A 74 18.03 2.85 -5.05
N TYR A 75 18.17 1.51 -4.95
CA TYR A 75 17.07 0.62 -4.60
C TYR A 75 16.66 0.71 -3.14
N LEU A 76 17.59 0.82 -2.19
CA LEU A 76 17.24 0.83 -0.77
C LEU A 76 16.41 2.07 -0.37
N PRO A 77 16.82 3.31 -0.69
CA PRO A 77 16.02 4.49 -0.38
C PRO A 77 14.72 4.54 -1.18
N PHE A 78 14.72 4.02 -2.41
CA PHE A 78 13.50 3.87 -3.21
C PHE A 78 12.49 2.95 -2.53
N ILE A 79 12.89 1.71 -2.17
CA ILE A 79 12.03 0.74 -1.49
C ILE A 79 11.55 1.29 -0.13
N ALA A 80 12.38 2.06 0.59
CA ALA A 80 12.01 2.66 1.87
C ALA A 80 10.78 3.57 1.80
N ILE A 81 10.56 4.30 0.69
CA ILE A 81 9.36 5.12 0.48
C ILE A 81 8.09 4.24 0.52
N PHE A 82 8.15 3.08 -0.14
CA PHE A 82 7.00 2.17 -0.22
C PHE A 82 6.82 1.33 1.04
N CYS A 83 7.91 0.99 1.73
CA CYS A 83 7.86 0.40 3.07
C CYS A 83 7.14 1.33 4.05
N TYR A 84 7.43 2.64 4.01
CA TYR A 84 6.73 3.62 4.83
C TYR A 84 5.22 3.62 4.58
N MET A 85 4.81 3.61 3.30
CA MET A 85 3.39 3.55 2.95
C MET A 85 2.70 2.33 3.57
N THR A 86 3.32 1.14 3.48
CA THR A 86 2.73 -0.08 4.05
C THR A 86 2.75 -0.08 5.57
N ILE A 87 3.76 0.46 6.22
CA ILE A 87 3.78 0.66 7.67
C ILE A 87 2.55 1.44 8.11
N ILE A 88 2.23 2.55 7.43
CA ILE A 88 1.06 3.37 7.77
C ILE A 88 -0.24 2.67 7.40
N ALA A 89 -0.34 2.03 6.24
CA ALA A 89 -1.53 1.31 5.82
C ALA A 89 -1.91 0.19 6.80
N TYR A 90 -0.94 -0.59 7.28
CA TYR A 90 -1.18 -1.65 8.28
C TYR A 90 -1.45 -1.09 9.67
N SER A 91 -0.86 0.06 10.03
CA SER A 91 -1.13 0.76 11.29
C SER A 91 -2.60 1.21 11.40
N GLN A 92 -3.28 1.43 10.28
CA GLN A 92 -4.72 1.75 10.26
C GLN A 92 -5.61 0.63 10.81
N GLY A 93 -5.10 -0.60 10.99
CA GLY A 93 -5.77 -1.65 11.75
C GLY A 93 -6.16 -1.23 13.17
N PHE A 94 -5.46 -0.28 13.76
CA PHE A 94 -5.80 0.35 15.04
C PHE A 94 -6.88 1.44 14.94
N GLY A 95 -7.42 1.72 13.75
CA GLY A 95 -8.45 2.72 13.56
C GLY A 95 -9.72 2.45 14.38
N ALA A 96 -10.23 1.21 14.38
CA ALA A 96 -11.40 0.86 15.20
C ALA A 96 -11.14 1.05 16.71
N PRO A 97 -10.05 0.53 17.31
CA PRO A 97 -9.67 0.83 18.68
C PRO A 97 -9.49 2.33 18.97
N LEU A 98 -8.90 3.10 18.04
CA LEU A 98 -8.78 4.55 18.20
C LEU A 98 -10.14 5.22 18.33
N PHE A 99 -11.07 4.97 17.40
CA PHE A 99 -12.38 5.58 17.41
C PHE A 99 -13.22 5.14 18.61
N GLN A 100 -13.08 3.90 19.03
CA GLN A 100 -13.75 3.37 20.21
C GLN A 100 -13.24 4.03 21.50
N ARG A 101 -11.94 4.08 21.71
CA ARG A 101 -11.34 4.61 22.95
C ARG A 101 -11.39 6.13 23.03
N THR A 102 -11.22 6.84 21.91
CA THR A 102 -11.13 8.31 21.90
C THR A 102 -12.50 8.98 21.83
N TRP A 103 -13.44 8.42 21.05
CA TRP A 103 -14.74 9.05 20.76
C TRP A 103 -15.95 8.17 21.09
N GLY A 104 -15.75 7.00 21.68
CA GLY A 104 -16.82 6.10 22.10
C GLY A 104 -17.64 5.51 20.93
N TRP A 105 -17.07 5.45 19.71
CA TRP A 105 -17.77 4.86 18.58
C TRP A 105 -17.80 3.34 18.69
N GLU A 106 -18.96 2.76 18.41
CA GLU A 106 -19.06 1.32 18.25
C GLU A 106 -18.25 0.85 17.02
N PRO A 107 -17.59 -0.32 17.09
CA PRO A 107 -16.82 -0.87 15.97
C PRO A 107 -17.63 -0.99 14.68
N ALA A 108 -18.91 -1.30 14.76
CA ALA A 108 -19.81 -1.40 13.61
C ALA A 108 -20.04 -0.03 12.94
N LYS A 109 -20.20 1.04 13.73
CA LYS A 109 -20.32 2.41 13.21
C LYS A 109 -19.05 2.84 12.52
N TYR A 110 -17.89 2.63 13.16
CA TYR A 110 -16.59 2.91 12.55
C TYR A 110 -16.42 2.17 11.21
N ALA A 111 -16.66 0.85 11.19
CA ALA A 111 -16.50 0.04 9.99
C ALA A 111 -17.38 0.52 8.83
N THR A 112 -18.64 0.90 9.12
CA THR A 112 -19.58 1.39 8.10
C THR A 112 -19.11 2.73 7.51
N VAL A 113 -18.78 3.69 8.37
CA VAL A 113 -18.35 5.03 7.91
C VAL A 113 -16.99 4.94 7.17
N ASN A 114 -16.05 4.16 7.71
CA ASN A 114 -14.76 3.93 7.07
C ASN A 114 -14.91 3.25 5.70
N ALA A 115 -15.80 2.26 5.56
CA ALA A 115 -16.06 1.61 4.28
C ALA A 115 -16.59 2.59 3.23
N ILE A 116 -17.50 3.50 3.61
CA ILE A 116 -18.02 4.55 2.71
C ILE A 116 -16.87 5.49 2.28
N VAL A 117 -16.04 5.92 3.22
CA VAL A 117 -14.90 6.80 2.93
C VAL A 117 -13.90 6.11 2.00
N LEU A 118 -13.54 4.86 2.28
CA LEU A 118 -12.63 4.08 1.44
C LEU A 118 -13.18 3.86 0.03
N LEU A 119 -14.47 3.55 -0.09
CA LEU A 119 -15.12 3.36 -1.40
C LEU A 119 -15.18 4.67 -2.20
N ALA A 120 -15.41 5.79 -1.53
CA ALA A 120 -15.49 7.10 -2.18
C ALA A 120 -14.11 7.64 -2.57
N THR A 121 -13.06 7.36 -1.79
CA THR A 121 -11.73 7.95 -2.01
C THR A 121 -10.77 7.02 -2.76
N GLY A 122 -10.76 5.72 -2.42
CA GLY A 122 -9.75 4.77 -2.90
C GLY A 122 -9.68 4.66 -4.43
N PRO A 123 -10.76 4.24 -5.11
CA PRO A 123 -10.74 4.06 -6.57
C PRO A 123 -10.39 5.35 -7.32
N PHE A 124 -10.94 6.49 -6.89
CA PHE A 124 -10.65 7.78 -7.51
C PHE A 124 -9.18 8.18 -7.33
N ALA A 125 -8.64 8.01 -6.14
CA ALA A 125 -7.27 8.40 -5.83
C ALA A 125 -6.24 7.56 -6.61
N VAL A 126 -6.43 6.23 -6.70
CA VAL A 126 -5.53 5.34 -7.45
C VAL A 126 -5.53 5.70 -8.95
N ASN A 127 -6.72 5.86 -9.54
CA ASN A 127 -6.85 6.22 -10.96
C ASN A 127 -6.29 7.62 -11.23
N PHE A 128 -6.53 8.58 -10.33
CA PHE A 128 -6.00 9.94 -10.46
C PHE A 128 -4.48 9.97 -10.36
N ALA A 129 -3.88 9.20 -9.46
CA ALA A 129 -2.43 9.09 -9.32
C ALA A 129 -1.79 8.48 -10.57
N GLY A 130 -2.38 7.41 -11.13
CA GLY A 130 -1.94 6.80 -12.39
C GLY A 130 -2.03 7.81 -13.55
N TRP A 131 -3.19 8.43 -13.74
CA TRP A 131 -3.39 9.45 -14.77
C TRP A 131 -2.40 10.62 -14.64
N LEU A 132 -2.14 11.08 -13.41
CA LEU A 132 -1.20 12.17 -13.16
C LEU A 132 0.23 11.76 -13.51
N SER A 133 0.61 10.52 -13.18
CA SER A 133 1.91 9.94 -13.53
C SER A 133 2.11 9.91 -15.05
N ASP A 134 1.13 9.37 -15.77
CA ASP A 134 1.19 9.27 -17.24
C ASP A 134 1.25 10.65 -17.88
N ARG A 135 0.44 11.60 -17.38
CA ARG A 135 0.42 12.97 -17.88
C ARG A 135 1.75 13.72 -17.65
N TRP A 136 2.41 13.49 -16.51
CA TRP A 136 3.70 14.12 -16.23
C TRP A 136 4.82 13.47 -17.04
N THR A 137 4.80 12.16 -17.16
CA THR A 137 5.76 11.41 -18.00
C THR A 137 5.64 11.83 -19.47
N SER A 138 4.43 11.97 -20.01
CA SER A 138 4.20 12.45 -21.38
C SER A 138 4.66 13.90 -21.62
N ARG A 139 4.87 14.69 -20.55
CA ARG A 139 5.46 16.03 -20.59
C ARG A 139 6.99 16.04 -20.42
N GLY A 140 7.62 14.87 -20.44
CA GLY A 140 9.08 14.74 -20.30
C GLY A 140 9.58 14.74 -18.86
N ILE A 141 8.70 14.60 -17.85
CA ILE A 141 9.11 14.49 -16.46
C ILE A 141 9.38 13.00 -16.17
N SER A 142 10.61 12.57 -16.36
CA SER A 142 11.03 11.17 -16.25
C SER A 142 10.91 10.61 -14.81
N ASP A 143 10.97 11.46 -13.80
CA ASP A 143 10.84 11.11 -12.38
C ASP A 143 9.43 11.31 -11.81
N ALA A 144 8.42 11.46 -12.69
CA ALA A 144 7.03 11.67 -12.31
C ALA A 144 6.48 10.65 -11.27
N PRO A 145 6.69 9.33 -11.42
CA PRO A 145 6.19 8.36 -10.46
C PRO A 145 6.75 8.59 -9.04
N VAL A 146 8.03 8.88 -8.91
CA VAL A 146 8.68 9.11 -7.60
C VAL A 146 8.20 10.43 -6.99
N ARG A 147 7.99 11.48 -7.79
CA ARG A 147 7.40 12.74 -7.30
C ARG A 147 6.01 12.52 -6.73
N ILE A 148 5.17 11.75 -7.43
CA ILE A 148 3.81 11.43 -6.97
C ILE A 148 3.86 10.62 -5.68
N ALA A 149 4.78 9.66 -5.57
CA ALA A 149 4.98 8.92 -4.33
C ALA A 149 5.37 9.84 -3.17
N LEU A 150 6.29 10.79 -3.36
CA LEU A 150 6.68 11.75 -2.32
C LEU A 150 5.57 12.72 -1.93
N ILE A 151 4.74 13.16 -2.88
CA ILE A 151 3.52 13.93 -2.59
C ILE A 151 2.57 13.08 -1.72
N GLY A 152 2.38 11.81 -2.07
CA GLY A 152 1.60 10.87 -1.26
C GLY A 152 2.15 10.74 0.16
N VAL A 153 3.46 10.59 0.32
CA VAL A 153 4.13 10.56 1.65
C VAL A 153 3.86 11.84 2.44
N ALA A 154 3.96 13.00 1.82
CA ALA A 154 3.68 14.28 2.49
C ALA A 154 2.22 14.37 2.97
N ILE A 155 1.27 13.94 2.13
CA ILE A 155 -0.15 13.85 2.51
C ILE A 155 -0.32 12.89 3.70
N ILE A 156 0.30 11.70 3.65
CA ILE A 156 0.22 10.70 4.73
C ILE A 156 0.73 11.26 6.05
N ILE A 157 1.86 11.97 6.05
CA ILE A 157 2.42 12.54 7.29
C ILE A 157 1.46 13.56 7.89
N VAL A 158 1.04 14.55 7.09
CA VAL A 158 0.18 15.63 7.58
C VAL A 158 -1.16 15.08 8.09
N THR A 159 -1.80 14.24 7.31
CA THR A 159 -3.12 13.69 7.66
C THR A 159 -3.04 12.63 8.75
N GLY A 160 -2.00 11.79 8.73
CA GLY A 160 -1.78 10.75 9.73
C GLY A 160 -1.48 11.31 11.12
N VAL A 161 -0.77 12.45 11.19
CA VAL A 161 -0.55 13.18 12.46
C VAL A 161 -1.82 13.91 12.89
N ALA A 162 -2.50 14.60 11.99
CA ALA A 162 -3.64 15.44 12.32
C ALA A 162 -4.88 14.63 12.73
N ALA A 163 -5.19 13.53 12.00
CA ALA A 163 -6.43 12.79 12.19
C ALA A 163 -6.67 12.29 13.62
N PRO A 164 -5.70 11.65 14.31
CA PRO A 164 -5.91 11.19 15.68
C PRO A 164 -6.04 12.33 16.70
N LEU A 165 -5.53 13.53 16.39
CA LEU A 165 -5.42 14.64 17.34
C LEU A 165 -6.64 15.57 17.34
N VAL A 166 -7.45 15.57 16.29
CA VAL A 166 -8.65 16.42 16.23
C VAL A 166 -9.71 15.97 17.23
N PRO A 167 -10.50 16.90 17.80
CA PRO A 167 -11.54 16.55 18.78
C PRO A 167 -12.80 15.93 18.15
N ASN A 168 -13.10 16.24 16.90
CA ASN A 168 -14.30 15.79 16.22
C ASN A 168 -14.07 14.49 15.43
N PRO A 169 -14.78 13.38 15.74
CA PRO A 169 -14.60 12.11 15.07
C PRO A 169 -14.94 12.12 13.56
N TYR A 170 -15.89 12.93 13.14
CA TYR A 170 -16.23 13.04 11.71
C TYR A 170 -15.15 13.79 10.93
N LEU A 171 -14.54 14.82 11.54
CA LEU A 171 -13.38 15.51 10.99
C LEU A 171 -12.18 14.56 10.92
N ALA A 172 -11.94 13.78 11.97
CA ALA A 172 -10.90 12.74 11.98
C ALA A 172 -11.11 11.75 10.81
N MET A 173 -12.32 11.29 10.59
CA MET A 173 -12.66 10.36 9.51
C MET A 173 -12.44 11.00 8.13
N ALA A 174 -12.80 12.27 7.94
CA ALA A 174 -12.54 13.00 6.69
C ALA A 174 -11.04 13.13 6.42
N ILE A 175 -10.24 13.42 7.46
CA ILE A 175 -8.77 13.50 7.36
C ILE A 175 -8.19 12.10 7.06
N TYR A 176 -8.72 11.01 7.64
CA TYR A 176 -8.35 9.64 7.26
C TYR A 176 -8.71 9.31 5.81
N GLY A 177 -9.80 9.86 5.28
CA GLY A 177 -10.08 9.79 3.83
C GLY A 177 -8.97 10.42 2.99
N ALA A 178 -8.50 11.60 3.37
CA ALA A 178 -7.35 12.24 2.72
C ALA A 178 -6.05 11.43 2.91
N ASN A 179 -5.86 10.77 4.07
CA ASN A 179 -4.73 9.85 4.29
C ASN A 179 -4.77 8.68 3.30
N THR A 180 -5.95 8.11 3.06
CA THR A 180 -6.16 7.06 2.05
C THR A 180 -5.77 7.53 0.65
N VAL A 181 -6.03 8.78 0.29
CA VAL A 181 -5.55 9.37 -0.97
C VAL A 181 -4.02 9.36 -1.03
N GLY A 182 -3.34 9.75 0.04
CA GLY A 182 -1.88 9.69 0.11
C GLY A 182 -1.33 8.28 -0.09
N ILE A 183 -1.92 7.28 0.58
CA ILE A 183 -1.56 5.86 0.43
C ILE A 183 -1.79 5.40 -1.02
N ALA A 184 -2.92 5.77 -1.62
CA ALA A 184 -3.26 5.44 -3.00
C ALA A 184 -2.25 6.03 -4.00
N PHE A 185 -1.79 7.27 -3.77
CA PHE A 185 -0.76 7.91 -4.61
C PHE A 185 0.53 7.12 -4.61
N VAL A 186 1.01 6.70 -3.45
CA VAL A 186 2.23 5.90 -3.34
C VAL A 186 2.03 4.53 -4.00
N SER A 187 0.94 3.83 -3.69
CA SER A 187 0.71 2.47 -4.17
C SER A 187 0.54 2.38 -5.69
N ALA A 188 -0.12 3.36 -6.30
CA ALA A 188 -0.42 3.36 -7.74
C ALA A 188 0.83 3.40 -8.62
N VAL A 189 1.88 4.09 -8.16
CA VAL A 189 3.09 4.32 -8.99
C VAL A 189 4.26 3.42 -8.66
N GLY A 190 4.17 2.63 -7.57
CA GLY A 190 5.31 1.91 -7.01
C GLY A 190 5.94 0.91 -7.98
N VAL A 191 5.15 -0.02 -8.50
CA VAL A 191 5.64 -1.06 -9.41
C VAL A 191 6.11 -0.47 -10.74
N THR A 192 5.35 0.47 -11.30
CA THR A 192 5.74 1.15 -12.56
C THR A 192 7.09 1.86 -12.39
N ALA A 193 7.25 2.60 -11.30
CA ALA A 193 8.51 3.27 -11.00
C ALA A 193 9.67 2.28 -10.85
N LEU A 194 9.45 1.13 -10.20
CA LEU A 194 10.45 0.08 -10.05
C LEU A 194 10.85 -0.51 -11.40
N LEU A 195 9.88 -0.84 -12.24
CA LEU A 195 10.11 -1.46 -13.54
C LEU A 195 10.89 -0.56 -14.50
N ASN A 196 10.73 0.77 -14.41
CA ASN A 196 11.45 1.73 -15.24
C ASN A 196 12.96 1.79 -14.97
N ILE A 197 13.38 1.37 -13.78
CA ILE A 197 14.81 1.38 -13.37
C ILE A 197 15.38 -0.03 -13.24
N THR A 198 14.72 -1.03 -13.81
CA THR A 198 15.09 -2.44 -13.64
C THR A 198 15.38 -3.10 -14.99
N PRO A 199 16.50 -3.81 -15.14
CA PRO A 199 16.78 -4.61 -16.33
C PRO A 199 15.74 -5.70 -16.56
N ASP A 200 15.40 -5.99 -17.82
CA ASP A 200 14.32 -6.91 -18.19
C ASP A 200 14.49 -8.32 -17.59
N GLY A 201 15.72 -8.83 -17.54
CA GLY A 201 16.00 -10.19 -17.07
C GLY A 201 15.70 -10.46 -15.60
N ILE A 202 15.62 -9.42 -14.75
CA ILE A 202 15.39 -9.56 -13.29
C ILE A 202 14.09 -8.89 -12.80
N LYS A 203 13.28 -8.34 -13.70
CA LYS A 203 12.05 -7.59 -13.34
C LYS A 203 11.11 -8.39 -12.44
N ALA A 204 10.85 -9.65 -12.78
CA ALA A 204 9.91 -10.48 -12.04
C ALA A 204 10.41 -10.75 -10.60
N GLN A 205 11.68 -11.12 -10.44
CA GLN A 205 12.29 -11.37 -9.14
C GLN A 205 12.36 -10.11 -8.30
N LEU A 206 12.69 -8.97 -8.92
CA LEU A 206 12.77 -7.69 -8.19
C LEU A 206 11.41 -7.20 -7.73
N VAL A 207 10.36 -7.37 -8.53
CA VAL A 207 8.98 -7.09 -8.11
C VAL A 207 8.56 -7.99 -6.94
N ALA A 208 8.90 -9.28 -6.98
CA ALA A 208 8.63 -10.19 -5.86
C ALA A 208 9.39 -9.78 -4.58
N PHE A 209 10.67 -9.43 -4.71
CA PHE A 209 11.48 -8.92 -3.61
C PHE A 209 10.93 -7.61 -3.04
N TYR A 210 10.53 -6.68 -3.91
CA TYR A 210 9.87 -5.44 -3.50
C TYR A 210 8.60 -5.71 -2.67
N TYR A 211 7.69 -6.56 -3.17
CA TYR A 211 6.48 -6.90 -2.42
C TYR A 211 6.77 -7.61 -1.09
N MET A 212 7.80 -8.45 -1.06
CA MET A 212 8.25 -9.06 0.20
C MET A 212 8.71 -7.98 1.20
N CYS A 213 9.58 -7.06 0.78
CA CYS A 213 10.09 -6.00 1.65
C CYS A 213 8.97 -5.10 2.20
N ILE A 214 8.07 -4.62 1.33
CA ILE A 214 6.99 -3.72 1.76
C ILE A 214 5.97 -4.42 2.65
N SER A 215 5.65 -5.69 2.39
CA SER A 215 4.72 -6.47 3.21
C SER A 215 5.31 -6.77 4.59
N MET A 216 6.58 -7.17 4.63
CA MET A 216 7.28 -7.39 5.90
C MET A 216 7.39 -6.11 6.72
N ALA A 217 7.78 -4.99 6.10
CA ALA A 217 7.84 -3.70 6.78
C ALA A 217 6.47 -3.31 7.34
N GLY A 218 5.41 -3.43 6.53
CA GLY A 218 4.05 -3.12 6.96
C GLY A 218 3.59 -3.95 8.15
N LEU A 219 3.75 -5.28 8.07
CA LEU A 219 3.25 -6.22 9.08
C LEU A 219 4.09 -6.20 10.36
N PHE A 220 5.42 -6.21 10.25
CA PHE A 220 6.32 -6.34 11.41
C PHE A 220 6.64 -5.00 12.09
N ILE A 221 6.45 -3.87 11.41
CA ILE A 221 6.74 -2.56 11.99
C ILE A 221 5.45 -1.80 12.31
N GLY A 222 4.48 -1.77 11.38
CA GLY A 222 3.30 -0.92 11.52
C GLY A 222 2.51 -1.15 12.80
N PRO A 223 1.77 -2.25 12.94
CA PRO A 223 1.00 -2.54 14.15
C PRO A 223 1.85 -2.63 15.42
N PRO A 224 3.03 -3.31 15.43
CA PRO A 224 3.86 -3.36 16.63
C PRO A 224 4.36 -2.00 17.10
N ALA A 225 4.71 -1.08 16.21
CA ALA A 225 5.13 0.27 16.59
C ALA A 225 4.03 0.99 17.39
N ILE A 226 2.77 0.91 16.94
CA ILE A 226 1.66 1.52 17.67
C ILE A 226 1.48 0.84 19.03
N GLY A 227 1.53 -0.50 19.09
CA GLY A 227 1.44 -1.25 20.36
C GLY A 227 2.54 -0.85 21.33
N LEU A 228 3.80 -0.84 20.88
CA LEU A 228 4.95 -0.47 21.72
C LEU A 228 4.84 0.97 22.26
N PHE A 229 4.49 1.93 21.42
CA PHE A 229 4.30 3.31 21.89
C PHE A 229 3.12 3.44 22.85
N ASN A 230 2.05 2.69 22.61
CA ASN A 230 0.91 2.67 23.49
C ASN A 230 1.22 2.04 24.85
N ASP A 231 1.94 0.93 24.87
CA ASP A 231 2.20 0.19 26.10
C ASP A 231 3.32 0.82 26.96
N PHE A 232 4.38 1.35 26.32
CA PHE A 232 5.57 1.80 27.03
C PHE A 232 5.71 3.33 27.15
N VAL A 233 5.01 4.12 26.32
CA VAL A 233 5.20 5.59 26.28
C VAL A 233 3.93 6.34 26.69
N PHE A 234 2.78 6.03 26.09
CA PHE A 234 1.57 6.84 26.26
C PHE A 234 0.50 6.17 27.12
N GLY A 235 0.60 4.88 27.43
CA GLY A 235 -0.43 4.14 28.15
C GLY A 235 -1.64 3.79 27.27
N THR A 236 -2.56 2.99 27.84
CA THR A 236 -3.72 2.47 27.11
C THR A 236 -4.67 3.53 26.56
N ASP A 237 -4.75 4.70 27.22
CA ASP A 237 -5.59 5.84 26.82
C ASP A 237 -4.88 6.74 25.78
N GLY A 238 -3.59 6.55 25.60
CA GLY A 238 -2.74 7.34 24.73
C GLY A 238 -2.69 6.91 23.26
N ILE A 239 -3.55 6.00 22.81
CA ILE A 239 -3.55 5.43 21.45
C ILE A 239 -3.54 6.52 20.36
N ARG A 240 -4.19 7.66 20.58
CA ARG A 240 -4.21 8.80 19.67
C ARG A 240 -2.82 9.39 19.43
N TYR A 241 -1.98 9.44 20.45
CA TYR A 241 -0.62 9.95 20.35
C TYR A 241 0.30 8.94 19.66
N SER A 242 0.15 7.65 19.97
CA SER A 242 0.86 6.58 19.26
C SER A 242 0.58 6.60 17.76
N MET A 243 -0.70 6.72 17.39
CA MET A 243 -1.11 6.79 15.98
C MET A 243 -0.68 8.09 15.28
N ALA A 244 -0.51 9.19 16.01
CA ALA A 244 0.03 10.42 15.45
C ALA A 244 1.57 10.39 15.31
N LEU A 245 2.26 9.73 16.25
CA LEU A 245 3.72 9.66 16.25
C LEU A 245 4.28 8.81 15.12
N VAL A 246 3.67 7.65 14.85
CA VAL A 246 4.17 6.69 13.85
C VAL A 246 4.30 7.32 12.44
N PRO A 247 3.31 8.03 11.89
CA PRO A 247 3.45 8.71 10.60
C PRO A 247 4.59 9.75 10.56
N ALA A 248 4.77 10.51 11.63
CA ALA A 248 5.84 11.49 11.72
C ALA A 248 7.22 10.82 11.81
N LEU A 249 7.36 9.84 12.71
CA LEU A 249 8.64 9.18 13.00
C LEU A 249 9.22 8.48 11.77
N PHE A 250 8.41 7.76 11.03
CA PHE A 250 8.87 7.04 9.85
C PHE A 250 8.80 7.88 8.57
N GLY A 251 7.90 8.85 8.48
CA GLY A 251 7.68 9.63 7.26
C GLY A 251 8.65 10.79 7.07
N VAL A 252 9.01 11.50 8.15
CA VAL A 252 9.95 12.63 8.04
C VAL A 252 11.30 12.19 7.45
N PRO A 253 11.95 11.10 7.91
CA PRO A 253 13.17 10.60 7.27
C PRO A 253 13.00 10.27 5.79
N VAL A 254 11.85 9.69 5.40
CA VAL A 254 11.57 9.37 3.98
C VAL A 254 11.48 10.65 3.14
N LEU A 255 10.82 11.70 3.62
CA LEU A 255 10.78 12.99 2.91
C LEU A 255 12.16 13.65 2.81
N LEU A 256 12.97 13.58 3.86
CA LEU A 256 14.32 14.15 3.84
C LEU A 256 15.24 13.45 2.82
N VAL A 257 15.06 12.15 2.62
CA VAL A 257 15.80 11.37 1.61
C VAL A 257 15.19 11.53 0.21
N GLY A 258 13.97 12.01 0.10
CA GLY A 258 13.24 12.17 -1.16
C GLY A 258 14.00 12.85 -2.30
N PRO A 259 14.63 14.04 -2.10
CA PRO A 259 15.42 14.71 -3.14
C PRO A 259 16.60 13.86 -3.66
N TYR A 260 17.22 13.09 -2.78
CA TYR A 260 18.29 12.15 -3.17
C TYR A 260 17.74 11.03 -4.05
N VAL A 261 16.58 10.43 -3.67
CA VAL A 261 15.94 9.38 -4.46
C VAL A 261 15.54 9.91 -5.84
N LEU A 262 14.95 11.11 -5.92
CA LEU A 262 14.60 11.74 -7.19
C LEU A 262 15.80 11.90 -8.12
N ARG A 263 16.93 12.34 -7.60
CA ARG A 263 18.16 12.50 -8.39
C ARG A 263 18.65 11.16 -8.92
N ARG A 264 18.79 10.17 -8.03
CA ARG A 264 19.26 8.82 -8.40
C ARG A 264 18.32 8.12 -9.37
N TYR A 265 17.02 8.30 -9.18
CA TYR A 265 16.03 7.74 -10.07
C TYR A 265 16.14 8.31 -11.50
N ARG A 266 16.32 9.64 -11.65
CA ARG A 266 16.51 10.26 -12.97
C ARG A 266 17.77 9.75 -13.66
N GLU A 267 18.88 9.65 -12.95
CA GLU A 267 20.14 9.12 -13.46
C GLU A 267 19.96 7.68 -13.97
N ALA A 268 19.28 6.82 -13.20
CA ALA A 268 19.02 5.45 -13.58
C ALA A 268 18.03 5.34 -14.76
N ASN A 269 16.92 6.08 -14.74
CA ASN A 269 15.92 6.03 -15.80
C ASN A 269 16.50 6.47 -17.15
N ALA A 270 17.28 7.55 -17.17
CA ALA A 270 17.98 8.01 -18.37
C ALA A 270 18.96 6.97 -18.92
N HIS A 271 19.64 6.23 -18.04
CA HIS A 271 20.55 5.16 -18.45
C HIS A 271 19.78 4.01 -19.13
N TYR A 272 18.66 3.55 -18.57
CA TYR A 272 17.88 2.46 -19.15
C TYR A 272 17.12 2.87 -20.42
N GLU A 273 16.65 4.12 -20.53
CA GLU A 273 16.06 4.64 -21.76
C GLU A 273 17.08 4.66 -22.92
N SER A 274 18.34 5.00 -22.65
CA SER A 274 19.39 4.99 -23.65
C SER A 274 19.75 3.58 -24.16
N LEU A 275 19.62 2.55 -23.30
CA LEU A 275 19.85 1.15 -23.68
C LEU A 275 18.69 0.55 -24.49
N GLY A 276 17.46 1.04 -24.30
CA GLY A 276 16.27 0.56 -25.01
C GLY A 276 16.06 1.17 -26.41
N GLN A 277 16.85 2.20 -26.78
CA GLN A 277 16.80 2.87 -28.09
C GLN A 277 17.85 2.38 -29.08
N GLY A 278 18.74 1.48 -28.70
CA GLY A 278 19.77 0.84 -29.53
C GLY A 278 19.39 -0.60 -29.85
#